data_ef5a03e88b351296545e84091022659b
#
_entry.id   ef5a03e88b351296545e84091022659b
#
_cell.length_a   1.000
_cell.length_b   1.000
_cell.length_c   1.000
_cell.angle_alpha   90.00
_cell.angle_beta   90.00
_cell.angle_gamma   90.00
#
_symmetry.space_group_name_H-M   'P 1'
#
loop_
_entity.id
_entity.type
_entity.pdbx_description
1 polymer ?
#
loop_
_entity_poly.entity_id
_entity_poly.type
_entity_poly.pdbx_seq_one_letter_code
_entity_poly.pdbx_strand_id
1 'polypeptide(L)'
;QTVACTRLASYFSTAARVNEQDQFSYYEFLKELSADFAGRAEDTLAKLRQLLGIFFESSKYLLAYSCEESERMVVLEQALNFAALLPQSAVAGKTPQFLEAPGENEGIMTPGKVQYVAAGGDFHKFGYQFHGAMKVLETILRYEYLWTKIRVQGGAYGATARFDRNGTMFFASYRDPKLKESLQAYYDMPSWLEKLELSERELTKYIIGTISGLDTPLTN
;
A
#
# COMPACT_ATOMS: atom_id res chain seq x y z
N GLN A 1 -2.30 -0.38 11.40
CA GLN A 1 -2.46 -1.44 10.41
C GLN A 1 -1.79 -1.06 9.10
N THR A 2 -2.08 0.10 8.53
CA THR A 2 -1.50 0.57 7.26
C THR A 2 0.03 0.49 7.27
N VAL A 3 0.69 1.05 8.28
CA VAL A 3 2.17 0.99 8.40
C VAL A 3 2.67 -0.45 8.37
N ALA A 4 2.06 -1.37 9.14
CA ALA A 4 2.47 -2.77 9.16
C ALA A 4 2.30 -3.45 7.79
N CYS A 5 1.17 -3.21 7.11
CA CYS A 5 0.93 -3.79 5.78
C CYS A 5 1.84 -3.20 4.70
N THR A 6 2.07 -1.87 4.72
CA THR A 6 2.97 -1.23 3.75
C THR A 6 4.41 -1.66 3.98
N ARG A 7 4.84 -1.74 5.25
CA ARG A 7 6.17 -2.23 5.60
C ARG A 7 6.38 -3.68 5.16
N LEU A 8 5.42 -4.57 5.43
CA LEU A 8 5.44 -5.94 4.95
C LEU A 8 5.55 -6.00 3.41
N ALA A 9 4.68 -5.27 2.70
CA ALA A 9 4.67 -5.28 1.24
C ALA A 9 5.97 -4.70 0.63
N SER A 10 6.68 -3.82 1.34
CA SER A 10 7.93 -3.22 0.87
C SER A 10 9.07 -4.23 0.67
N TYR A 11 8.99 -5.40 1.27
CA TYR A 11 9.97 -6.47 1.09
C TYR A 11 9.86 -7.19 -0.25
N PHE A 12 8.73 -7.07 -0.95
CA PHE A 12 8.49 -7.81 -2.20
C PHE A 12 7.83 -6.99 -3.30
N SER A 13 7.51 -5.72 -3.06
CA SER A 13 6.91 -4.81 -4.05
C SER A 13 7.65 -3.48 -4.09
N THR A 14 8.18 -3.11 -5.26
CA THR A 14 8.85 -1.82 -5.48
C THR A 14 7.90 -0.64 -5.21
N ALA A 15 6.65 -0.73 -5.67
CA ALA A 15 5.64 0.30 -5.41
C ALA A 15 5.35 0.47 -3.91
N ALA A 16 5.24 -0.64 -3.18
CA ALA A 16 5.04 -0.58 -1.73
C ALA A 16 6.28 -0.04 -1.01
N ARG A 17 7.48 -0.28 -1.53
CA ARG A 17 8.73 0.30 -0.99
C ARG A 17 8.77 1.81 -1.16
N VAL A 18 8.33 2.33 -2.30
CA VAL A 18 8.19 3.78 -2.49
C VAL A 18 7.19 4.36 -1.49
N ASN A 19 6.03 3.71 -1.34
CA ASN A 19 5.01 4.16 -0.39
C ASN A 19 5.45 4.05 1.07
N GLU A 20 6.32 3.11 1.40
CA GLU A 20 6.84 2.94 2.75
C GLU A 20 7.78 4.08 3.15
N GLN A 21 8.48 4.68 2.18
CA GLN A 21 9.41 5.79 2.44
C GLN A 21 8.73 7.06 2.99
N ASP A 22 7.45 7.26 2.78
CA ASP A 22 6.69 8.37 3.36
C ASP A 22 5.98 7.98 4.69
N GLN A 23 6.25 6.79 5.22
CA GLN A 23 5.65 6.29 6.46
C GLN A 23 6.69 6.06 7.56
N PHE A 24 7.07 4.81 7.83
CA PHE A 24 7.98 4.50 8.93
C PHE A 24 9.40 4.99 8.65
N SER A 25 9.90 4.81 7.43
CA SER A 25 11.21 5.32 7.02
C SER A 25 11.29 6.86 7.11
N TYR A 26 10.20 7.56 6.80
CA TYR A 26 10.13 9.02 6.98
C TYR A 26 10.18 9.43 8.45
N TYR A 27 9.47 8.70 9.31
CA TYR A 27 9.54 8.93 10.75
C TYR A 27 10.98 8.77 11.29
N GLU A 28 11.68 7.70 10.91
CA GLU A 28 13.08 7.48 11.32
C GLU A 28 14.00 8.60 10.79
N PHE A 29 13.82 9.01 9.53
CA PHE A 29 14.54 10.15 8.96
C PHE A 29 14.32 11.44 9.76
N LEU A 30 13.07 11.77 10.10
CA LEU A 30 12.76 12.98 10.88
C LEU A 30 13.31 12.91 12.30
N LYS A 31 13.28 11.74 12.91
CA LYS A 31 13.86 11.51 14.24
C LYS A 31 15.38 11.75 14.25
N GLU A 32 16.08 11.20 13.26
CA GLU A 32 17.52 11.43 13.08
C GLU A 32 17.84 12.90 12.76
N LEU A 33 17.06 13.53 11.87
CA LEU A 33 17.23 14.93 11.52
C LEU A 33 16.99 15.84 12.75
N SER A 34 15.98 15.53 13.56
CA SER A 34 15.69 16.28 14.79
C SER A 34 16.79 16.14 15.84
N ALA A 35 17.43 14.97 15.93
CA ALA A 35 18.49 14.71 16.89
C ALA A 35 19.77 15.52 16.61
N ASP A 36 20.06 15.82 15.34
CA ASP A 36 21.22 16.62 14.92
C ASP A 36 20.84 17.60 13.81
N PHE A 37 19.85 18.44 14.07
CA PHE A 37 19.36 19.41 13.08
C PHE A 37 20.42 20.41 12.66
N ALA A 38 21.18 20.94 13.61
CA ALA A 38 22.21 21.95 13.33
C ALA A 38 23.32 21.43 12.40
N GLY A 39 23.80 20.20 12.64
CA GLY A 39 24.80 19.55 11.81
C GLY A 39 24.36 19.16 10.43
N ARG A 40 23.04 18.89 10.26
CA ARG A 40 22.45 18.39 9.00
C ARG A 40 21.69 19.44 8.19
N ALA A 41 21.51 20.66 8.72
CA ALA A 41 20.65 21.69 8.11
C ALA A 41 21.15 22.12 6.73
N GLU A 42 22.45 22.38 6.54
CA GLU A 42 22.99 22.80 5.25
C GLU A 42 22.89 21.72 4.19
N ASP A 43 23.22 20.46 4.52
CA ASP A 43 23.07 19.33 3.60
C ASP A 43 21.61 19.11 3.20
N THR A 44 20.71 19.19 4.17
CA THR A 44 19.25 19.07 3.94
C THR A 44 18.76 20.19 3.02
N LEU A 45 19.18 21.43 3.25
CA LEU A 45 18.81 22.58 2.41
C LEU A 45 19.37 22.43 0.98
N ALA A 46 20.61 21.95 0.83
CA ALA A 46 21.21 21.69 -0.48
C ALA A 46 20.42 20.64 -1.26
N LYS A 47 20.03 19.54 -0.61
CA LYS A 47 19.17 18.50 -1.20
C LYS A 47 17.80 19.02 -1.59
N LEU A 48 17.16 19.84 -0.75
CA LEU A 48 15.87 20.46 -1.08
C LEU A 48 15.99 21.39 -2.30
N ARG A 49 17.04 22.20 -2.41
CA ARG A 49 17.32 23.03 -3.59
C ARG A 49 17.54 22.19 -4.85
N GLN A 50 18.24 21.08 -4.74
CA GLN A 50 18.42 20.14 -5.85
C GLN A 50 17.10 19.53 -6.29
N LEU A 51 16.22 19.13 -5.34
CA LEU A 51 14.89 18.63 -5.64
C LEU A 51 14.01 19.67 -6.33
N LEU A 52 14.06 20.93 -5.93
CA LEU A 52 13.36 22.02 -6.63
C LEU A 52 13.77 22.09 -8.11
N GLY A 53 15.07 21.99 -8.42
CA GLY A 53 15.55 21.97 -9.80
C GLY A 53 15.08 20.75 -10.60
N ILE A 54 14.86 19.61 -9.95
CA ILE A 54 14.35 18.39 -10.58
C ILE A 54 12.84 18.47 -10.82
N PHE A 55 12.08 18.93 -9.82
CA PHE A 55 10.62 18.95 -9.89
C PHE A 55 10.08 20.07 -10.79
N PHE A 56 10.72 21.22 -10.80
CA PHE A 56 10.23 22.39 -11.53
C PHE A 56 10.84 22.55 -12.94
N GLU A 57 11.38 21.50 -13.51
CA GLU A 57 11.83 21.48 -14.90
C GLU A 57 10.64 21.36 -15.87
N SER A 58 10.55 22.28 -16.85
CA SER A 58 9.39 22.37 -17.76
C SER A 58 9.11 21.11 -18.59
N SER A 59 10.14 20.36 -18.98
CA SER A 59 10.00 19.15 -19.81
C SER A 59 9.33 17.97 -19.07
N LYS A 60 9.19 18.05 -17.74
CA LYS A 60 8.63 16.99 -16.90
C LYS A 60 7.16 17.18 -16.55
N TYR A 61 6.57 18.30 -16.97
CA TYR A 61 5.18 18.58 -16.67
C TYR A 61 4.25 17.96 -17.71
N LEU A 62 3.22 17.28 -17.23
CA LEU A 62 2.07 16.87 -18.01
C LEU A 62 0.86 17.61 -17.47
N LEU A 63 0.21 18.41 -18.30
CA LEU A 63 -1.03 19.07 -17.97
C LEU A 63 -2.20 18.24 -18.52
N ALA A 64 -3.11 17.82 -17.65
CA ALA A 64 -4.42 17.30 -18.00
C ALA A 64 -5.49 18.25 -17.50
N TYR A 65 -6.42 18.65 -18.35
CA TYR A 65 -7.50 19.56 -17.99
C TYR A 65 -8.84 19.12 -18.60
N SER A 66 -9.92 19.54 -17.97
CA SER A 66 -11.28 19.39 -18.45
C SER A 66 -11.98 20.74 -18.29
N CYS A 67 -12.50 21.29 -19.38
CA CYS A 67 -13.20 22.58 -19.39
C CYS A 67 -14.22 22.62 -20.53
N GLU A 68 -15.10 23.65 -20.52
CA GLU A 68 -15.96 23.97 -21.65
C GLU A 68 -15.12 24.40 -22.87
N GLU A 69 -15.59 24.11 -24.10
CA GLU A 69 -14.84 24.43 -25.32
C GLU A 69 -14.58 25.95 -25.44
N SER A 70 -15.49 26.79 -24.95
CA SER A 70 -15.33 28.24 -24.90
C SER A 70 -14.18 28.73 -24.01
N GLU A 71 -13.77 27.93 -23.02
CA GLU A 71 -12.70 28.25 -22.06
C GLU A 71 -11.34 27.67 -22.45
N ARG A 72 -11.33 26.75 -23.40
CA ARG A 72 -10.14 26.01 -23.80
C ARG A 72 -8.92 26.88 -24.08
N MET A 73 -9.10 27.94 -24.84
CA MET A 73 -8.00 28.84 -25.22
C MET A 73 -7.44 29.59 -24.02
N VAL A 74 -8.28 29.98 -23.07
CA VAL A 74 -7.86 30.67 -21.85
C VAL A 74 -7.06 29.71 -20.96
N VAL A 75 -7.53 28.46 -20.78
CA VAL A 75 -6.82 27.44 -20.01
C VAL A 75 -5.46 27.14 -20.63
N LEU A 76 -5.40 26.96 -21.96
CA LEU A 76 -4.16 26.69 -22.66
C LEU A 76 -3.15 27.84 -22.54
N GLU A 77 -3.60 29.09 -22.69
CA GLU A 77 -2.77 30.30 -22.53
C GLU A 77 -2.17 30.37 -21.12
N GLN A 78 -2.96 30.16 -20.08
CA GLN A 78 -2.49 30.16 -18.69
C GLN A 78 -1.51 29.02 -18.44
N ALA A 79 -1.75 27.83 -19.00
CA ALA A 79 -0.84 26.71 -18.92
C ALA A 79 0.53 26.99 -19.56
N LEU A 80 0.54 27.62 -20.75
CA LEU A 80 1.76 28.01 -21.44
C LEU A 80 2.52 29.11 -20.68
N ASN A 81 1.81 30.10 -20.13
CA ASN A 81 2.39 31.12 -19.29
C ASN A 81 3.05 30.52 -18.04
N PHE A 82 2.40 29.57 -17.38
CA PHE A 82 2.98 28.83 -16.25
C PHE A 82 4.22 28.04 -16.69
N ALA A 83 4.15 27.29 -17.79
CA ALA A 83 5.26 26.52 -18.29
C ALA A 83 6.49 27.38 -18.63
N ALA A 84 6.27 28.64 -19.11
CA ALA A 84 7.36 29.58 -19.41
C ALA A 84 8.09 30.07 -18.16
N LEU A 85 7.48 30.00 -16.98
CA LEU A 85 8.12 30.35 -15.69
C LEU A 85 9.02 29.24 -15.16
N LEU A 86 8.89 28.02 -15.68
CA LEU A 86 9.67 26.87 -15.20
C LEU A 86 11.07 26.86 -15.80
N PRO A 87 12.09 26.40 -15.02
CA PRO A 87 13.43 26.21 -15.54
C PRO A 87 13.48 25.32 -16.78
N GLN A 88 14.27 25.70 -17.78
CA GLN A 88 14.43 24.96 -19.05
C GLN A 88 15.61 23.96 -19.01
N SER A 89 16.42 23.98 -17.94
CA SER A 89 17.62 23.17 -17.83
C SER A 89 17.27 21.79 -17.26
N ALA A 90 17.57 20.75 -18.06
CA ALA A 90 17.46 19.37 -17.60
C ALA A 90 18.51 19.08 -16.50
N VAL A 91 18.08 18.90 -15.27
CA VAL A 91 18.92 18.24 -14.26
C VAL A 91 18.86 16.74 -14.56
N ALA A 92 20.01 16.15 -14.93
CA ALA A 92 20.08 14.72 -15.19
C ALA A 92 19.71 13.95 -13.90
N GLY A 93 18.50 13.43 -13.87
CA GLY A 93 18.04 12.56 -12.79
C GLY A 93 18.69 11.20 -12.90
N LYS A 94 19.20 10.68 -11.80
CA LYS A 94 19.57 9.26 -11.73
C LYS A 94 18.31 8.43 -11.59
N THR A 95 18.17 7.40 -12.40
CA THR A 95 17.11 6.41 -12.20
C THR A 95 17.31 5.74 -10.83
N PRO A 96 16.37 5.83 -9.91
CA PRO A 96 16.52 5.21 -8.62
C PRO A 96 16.60 3.68 -8.80
N GLN A 97 17.63 3.07 -8.20
CA GLN A 97 17.73 1.62 -8.11
C GLN A 97 17.17 1.19 -6.76
N PHE A 98 16.04 0.51 -6.78
CA PHE A 98 15.49 -0.12 -5.59
C PHE A 98 16.07 -1.53 -5.47
N LEU A 99 17.03 -1.70 -4.55
CA LEU A 99 17.53 -3.02 -4.20
C LEU A 99 16.41 -3.80 -3.50
N GLU A 100 16.27 -5.07 -3.85
CA GLU A 100 15.37 -5.96 -3.09
C GLU A 100 15.88 -6.05 -1.64
N ALA A 101 15.01 -5.76 -0.69
CA ALA A 101 15.31 -6.02 0.70
C ALA A 101 15.06 -7.50 0.99
N PRO A 102 15.94 -8.18 1.74
CA PRO A 102 15.64 -9.52 2.22
C PRO A 102 14.37 -9.45 3.09
N GLY A 103 13.46 -10.42 2.90
CA GLY A 103 12.27 -10.52 3.74
C GLY A 103 12.67 -10.77 5.19
N GLU A 104 12.18 -9.94 6.09
CA GLU A 104 12.49 -10.02 7.51
C GLU A 104 11.21 -10.10 8.35
N ASN A 105 11.33 -10.77 9.50
CA ASN A 105 10.31 -10.69 10.54
C ASN A 105 10.63 -9.49 11.42
N GLU A 106 9.81 -8.45 11.34
CA GLU A 106 9.98 -7.21 12.11
C GLU A 106 8.92 -7.05 13.18
N GLY A 107 9.32 -6.44 14.29
CA GLY A 107 8.42 -5.97 15.34
C GLY A 107 8.69 -4.49 15.65
N ILE A 108 7.72 -3.62 15.37
CA ILE A 108 7.79 -2.20 15.69
C ILE A 108 7.10 -1.98 17.03
N MET A 109 7.86 -1.58 18.05
CA MET A 109 7.31 -1.31 19.37
C MET A 109 6.60 0.04 19.41
N THR A 110 5.40 0.04 19.96
CA THR A 110 4.59 1.24 20.19
C THR A 110 4.11 1.27 21.64
N PRO A 111 3.74 2.44 22.20
CA PRO A 111 3.19 2.50 23.55
C PRO A 111 1.78 1.91 23.67
N GLY A 112 1.20 1.44 22.56
CA GLY A 112 -0.13 0.83 22.52
C GLY A 112 -0.19 -0.52 23.23
N LYS A 113 -1.37 -0.84 23.78
CA LYS A 113 -1.64 -2.14 24.42
C LYS A 113 -2.18 -3.21 23.46
N VAL A 114 -2.28 -2.88 22.19
CA VAL A 114 -2.80 -3.73 21.12
C VAL A 114 -1.81 -3.75 19.95
N GLN A 115 -1.88 -4.81 19.16
CA GLN A 115 -0.98 -5.06 18.05
C GLN A 115 -1.70 -4.92 16.71
N TYR A 116 -0.90 -4.85 15.66
CA TYR A 116 -1.31 -4.90 14.26
C TYR A 116 -0.45 -5.95 13.61
N VAL A 117 -0.98 -7.18 13.51
CA VAL A 117 -0.23 -8.34 13.03
C VAL A 117 -0.46 -8.49 11.55
N ALA A 118 0.61 -8.53 10.76
CA ALA A 118 0.53 -8.72 9.31
C ALA A 118 1.49 -9.83 8.87
N ALA A 119 1.02 -10.68 7.94
CA ALA A 119 1.82 -11.70 7.27
C ALA A 119 1.42 -11.76 5.79
N GLY A 120 2.36 -11.99 4.89
CA GLY A 120 2.07 -12.03 3.46
C GLY A 120 3.31 -12.26 2.61
N GLY A 121 3.13 -12.14 1.30
CA GLY A 121 4.17 -12.37 0.32
C GLY A 121 3.74 -11.97 -1.09
N ASP A 122 4.55 -12.40 -2.06
CA ASP A 122 4.27 -12.24 -3.49
C ASP A 122 3.93 -13.61 -4.09
N PHE A 123 2.66 -13.82 -4.47
CA PHE A 123 2.21 -15.08 -5.05
C PHE A 123 2.69 -15.28 -6.49
N HIS A 124 3.13 -14.22 -7.20
CA HIS A 124 3.75 -14.36 -8.51
C HIS A 124 5.06 -15.16 -8.43
N LYS A 125 5.81 -15.04 -7.33
CA LYS A 125 7.06 -15.82 -7.12
C LYS A 125 6.82 -17.34 -7.06
N PHE A 126 5.57 -17.76 -6.85
CA PHE A 126 5.15 -19.16 -6.85
C PHE A 126 4.44 -19.59 -8.16
N GLY A 127 4.49 -18.73 -9.20
CA GLY A 127 3.91 -19.02 -10.50
C GLY A 127 2.40 -18.74 -10.64
N TYR A 128 1.75 -18.22 -9.59
CA TYR A 128 0.34 -17.88 -9.65
C TYR A 128 0.15 -16.50 -10.30
N GLN A 129 -0.92 -16.39 -11.09
CA GLN A 129 -1.36 -15.12 -11.68
C GLN A 129 -2.64 -14.66 -10.99
N PHE A 130 -2.83 -13.33 -10.93
CA PHE A 130 -4.05 -12.78 -10.37
C PHE A 130 -5.27 -13.22 -11.18
N HIS A 131 -6.28 -13.69 -10.47
CA HIS A 131 -7.58 -14.05 -11.04
C HIS A 131 -8.72 -13.46 -10.19
N GLY A 132 -9.84 -13.10 -10.83
CA GLY A 132 -11.01 -12.54 -10.14
C GLY A 132 -11.54 -13.40 -8.98
N ALA A 133 -11.38 -14.73 -9.07
CA ALA A 133 -11.72 -15.64 -7.98
C ALA A 133 -10.95 -15.33 -6.67
N MET A 134 -9.76 -14.71 -6.74
CA MET A 134 -9.03 -14.30 -5.53
C MET A 134 -9.78 -13.22 -4.74
N LYS A 135 -10.58 -12.39 -5.40
CA LYS A 135 -11.45 -11.41 -4.71
C LYS A 135 -12.63 -12.08 -4.00
N VAL A 136 -13.17 -13.15 -4.59
CA VAL A 136 -14.17 -13.98 -3.92
C VAL A 136 -13.55 -14.70 -2.72
N LEU A 137 -12.32 -15.22 -2.87
CA LEU A 137 -11.56 -15.84 -1.79
C LEU A 137 -11.28 -14.86 -0.64
N GLU A 138 -10.94 -13.59 -0.91
CA GLU A 138 -10.83 -12.55 0.13
C GLU A 138 -12.12 -12.46 0.96
N THR A 139 -13.25 -12.44 0.29
CA THR A 139 -14.56 -12.35 0.93
C THR A 139 -14.85 -13.60 1.79
N ILE A 140 -14.61 -14.79 1.27
CA ILE A 140 -14.76 -16.04 2.01
C ILE A 140 -13.85 -16.07 3.24
N LEU A 141 -12.56 -15.83 3.06
CA LEU A 141 -11.59 -15.84 4.15
C LEU A 141 -11.93 -14.83 5.23
N ARG A 142 -12.38 -13.64 4.84
CA ARG A 142 -12.76 -12.58 5.77
C ARG A 142 -13.92 -13.00 6.66
N TYR A 143 -14.98 -13.61 6.11
CA TYR A 143 -16.20 -13.89 6.84
C TYR A 143 -16.20 -15.26 7.50
N GLU A 144 -15.68 -16.30 6.85
CA GLU A 144 -15.76 -17.67 7.35
C GLU A 144 -14.60 -18.01 8.28
N TYR A 145 -13.40 -17.48 8.03
CA TYR A 145 -12.21 -17.83 8.77
C TYR A 145 -11.72 -16.73 9.69
N LEU A 146 -11.30 -15.60 9.12
CA LEU A 146 -10.64 -14.53 9.89
C LEU A 146 -11.57 -13.90 10.93
N TRP A 147 -12.83 -13.70 10.58
CA TRP A 147 -13.82 -13.21 11.52
C TRP A 147 -13.92 -14.11 12.74
N THR A 148 -14.02 -15.41 12.54
CA THR A 148 -14.16 -16.38 13.63
C THR A 148 -12.85 -16.50 14.43
N LYS A 149 -11.73 -16.74 13.75
CA LYS A 149 -10.46 -17.04 14.41
C LYS A 149 -9.81 -15.83 15.06
N ILE A 150 -9.76 -14.71 14.34
CA ILE A 150 -9.00 -13.52 14.76
C ILE A 150 -9.88 -12.59 15.59
N ARG A 151 -11.12 -12.34 15.17
CA ARG A 151 -11.99 -11.42 15.88
C ARG A 151 -12.75 -12.06 17.03
N VAL A 152 -13.56 -13.09 16.78
CA VAL A 152 -14.45 -13.67 17.79
C VAL A 152 -13.66 -14.44 18.85
N GLN A 153 -12.78 -15.35 18.43
CA GLN A 153 -11.97 -16.18 19.33
C GLN A 153 -10.70 -15.46 19.79
N GLY A 154 -10.09 -14.67 18.91
CA GLY A 154 -8.84 -13.94 19.18
C GLY A 154 -9.03 -12.64 19.94
N GLY A 155 -10.19 -11.98 19.82
CA GLY A 155 -10.48 -10.71 20.48
C GLY A 155 -9.96 -9.47 19.72
N ALA A 156 -9.46 -9.62 18.50
CA ALA A 156 -9.09 -8.50 17.65
C ALA A 156 -10.31 -7.67 17.22
N TYR A 157 -10.13 -6.39 16.96
CA TYR A 157 -11.22 -5.55 16.46
C TYR A 157 -11.64 -5.91 15.03
N GLY A 158 -10.68 -6.37 14.21
CA GLY A 158 -10.94 -6.83 12.86
C GLY A 158 -9.75 -7.56 12.25
N ALA A 159 -10.01 -8.23 11.12
CA ALA A 159 -8.98 -8.86 10.31
C ALA A 159 -9.33 -8.76 8.82
N THR A 160 -8.33 -8.84 7.97
CA THR A 160 -8.48 -8.75 6.52
C THR A 160 -7.56 -9.72 5.80
N ALA A 161 -8.01 -10.18 4.64
CA ALA A 161 -7.20 -10.85 3.63
C ALA A 161 -7.19 -9.96 2.37
N ARG A 162 -6.09 -9.92 1.64
CA ARG A 162 -5.96 -9.16 0.42
C ARG A 162 -5.09 -9.86 -0.61
N PHE A 163 -5.53 -9.84 -1.87
CA PHE A 163 -4.79 -10.31 -3.04
C PHE A 163 -4.87 -9.22 -4.10
N ASP A 164 -3.72 -8.67 -4.48
CA ASP A 164 -3.63 -7.57 -5.45
C ASP A 164 -3.06 -8.04 -6.79
N ARG A 165 -3.39 -7.33 -7.86
CA ARG A 165 -2.97 -7.66 -9.23
C ARG A 165 -1.45 -7.65 -9.44
N ASN A 166 -0.72 -6.97 -8.58
CA ASN A 166 0.75 -6.90 -8.60
C ASN A 166 1.44 -8.07 -7.89
N GLY A 167 0.70 -9.12 -7.53
CA GLY A 167 1.23 -10.28 -6.82
C GLY A 167 1.21 -10.19 -5.30
N THR A 168 0.96 -9.02 -4.75
CA THR A 168 0.92 -8.84 -3.30
C THR A 168 -0.27 -9.59 -2.68
N MET A 169 0.02 -10.45 -1.70
CA MET A 169 -1.00 -10.99 -0.81
C MET A 169 -0.62 -10.72 0.63
N PHE A 170 -1.61 -10.42 1.47
CA PHE A 170 -1.40 -10.33 2.92
C PHE A 170 -2.66 -10.60 3.72
N PHE A 171 -2.41 -11.01 4.97
CA PHE A 171 -3.39 -11.14 6.03
C PHE A 171 -3.00 -10.18 7.13
N ALA A 172 -3.96 -9.45 7.69
CA ALA A 172 -3.64 -8.50 8.74
C ALA A 172 -4.77 -8.40 9.77
N SER A 173 -4.39 -8.25 11.04
CA SER A 173 -5.31 -7.95 12.12
C SER A 173 -5.21 -6.49 12.56
N TYR A 174 -6.27 -6.02 13.21
CA TYR A 174 -6.42 -4.65 13.68
C TYR A 174 -6.80 -4.64 15.14
N ARG A 175 -6.02 -3.93 15.97
CA ARG A 175 -6.16 -3.89 17.42
C ARG A 175 -6.27 -5.28 18.04
N ASP A 176 -5.25 -6.07 17.75
CA ASP A 176 -5.17 -7.48 18.12
C ASP A 176 -4.47 -7.63 19.47
N PRO A 177 -5.08 -8.31 20.45
CA PRO A 177 -4.43 -8.59 21.73
C PRO A 177 -3.45 -9.78 21.64
N LYS A 178 -3.45 -10.55 20.54
CA LYS A 178 -2.73 -11.82 20.40
C LYS A 178 -1.81 -11.83 19.17
N LEU A 179 -0.50 -11.94 19.38
CA LEU A 179 0.48 -11.99 18.29
C LEU A 179 0.63 -13.41 17.72
N LYS A 180 0.98 -14.34 18.59
CA LYS A 180 1.37 -15.71 18.17
C LYS A 180 0.19 -16.48 17.61
N GLU A 181 -0.95 -16.40 18.27
CA GLU A 181 -2.18 -17.08 17.87
C GLU A 181 -2.71 -16.55 16.55
N SER A 182 -2.58 -15.25 16.31
CA SER A 182 -3.01 -14.65 15.05
C SER A 182 -2.08 -15.03 13.89
N LEU A 183 -0.76 -15.07 14.11
CA LEU A 183 0.18 -15.62 13.12
C LEU A 183 -0.11 -17.08 12.85
N GLN A 184 -0.33 -17.89 13.90
CA GLN A 184 -0.67 -19.30 13.74
C GLN A 184 -1.96 -19.49 12.93
N ALA A 185 -2.98 -18.68 13.19
CA ALA A 185 -4.21 -18.71 12.40
C ALA A 185 -3.95 -18.40 10.92
N TYR A 186 -3.03 -17.49 10.58
CA TYR A 186 -2.67 -17.26 9.17
C TYR A 186 -1.98 -18.47 8.54
N TYR A 187 -1.12 -19.18 9.27
CA TYR A 187 -0.45 -20.40 8.78
C TYR A 187 -1.38 -21.61 8.68
N ASP A 188 -2.41 -21.68 9.51
CA ASP A 188 -3.40 -22.78 9.49
C ASP A 188 -4.47 -22.62 8.40
N MET A 189 -4.56 -21.42 7.79
CA MET A 189 -5.58 -21.09 6.80
C MET A 189 -5.60 -22.02 5.57
N PRO A 190 -4.46 -22.43 4.96
CA PRO A 190 -4.48 -23.37 3.84
C PRO A 190 -5.16 -24.70 4.21
N SER A 191 -4.83 -25.29 5.36
CA SER A 191 -5.42 -26.53 5.82
C SER A 191 -6.92 -26.41 6.14
N TRP A 192 -7.38 -25.21 6.50
CA TRP A 192 -8.80 -24.93 6.66
C TRP A 192 -9.49 -24.81 5.31
N LEU A 193 -8.86 -24.16 4.32
CA LEU A 193 -9.40 -24.04 2.95
C LEU A 193 -9.57 -25.39 2.27
N GLU A 194 -8.62 -26.32 2.46
CA GLU A 194 -8.72 -27.70 1.92
C GLU A 194 -9.95 -28.45 2.42
N LYS A 195 -10.46 -28.10 3.59
CA LYS A 195 -11.62 -28.72 4.24
C LYS A 195 -12.91 -27.93 4.09
N LEU A 196 -12.83 -26.77 3.42
CA LEU A 196 -13.98 -25.89 3.24
C LEU A 196 -14.93 -26.49 2.21
N GLU A 197 -16.12 -26.79 2.64
CA GLU A 197 -17.24 -27.18 1.78
C GLU A 197 -18.25 -26.04 1.71
N LEU A 198 -18.54 -25.57 0.52
CA LEU A 198 -19.54 -24.53 0.27
C LEU A 198 -20.60 -25.09 -0.66
N SER A 199 -21.86 -24.90 -0.31
CA SER A 199 -22.96 -25.13 -1.24
C SER A 199 -22.91 -24.11 -2.39
N GLU A 200 -23.52 -24.44 -3.52
CA GLU A 200 -23.67 -23.53 -4.67
C GLU A 200 -24.30 -22.18 -4.27
N ARG A 201 -25.27 -22.22 -3.37
CA ARG A 201 -25.95 -21.02 -2.85
C ARG A 201 -25.01 -20.13 -2.04
N GLU A 202 -24.16 -20.70 -1.20
CA GLU A 202 -23.17 -19.96 -0.40
C GLU A 202 -22.12 -19.35 -1.31
N LEU A 203 -21.59 -20.10 -2.26
CA LEU A 203 -20.63 -19.59 -3.22
C LEU A 203 -21.21 -18.42 -4.03
N THR A 204 -22.46 -18.57 -4.51
CA THR A 204 -23.18 -17.50 -5.23
C THR A 204 -23.32 -16.25 -4.37
N LYS A 205 -23.63 -16.39 -3.08
CA LYS A 205 -23.70 -15.26 -2.14
C LYS A 205 -22.38 -14.50 -2.04
N TYR A 206 -21.24 -15.21 -1.95
CA TYR A 206 -19.91 -14.58 -1.89
C TYR A 206 -19.54 -13.90 -3.20
N ILE A 207 -19.87 -14.49 -4.34
CA ILE A 207 -19.66 -13.89 -5.66
C ILE A 207 -20.45 -12.58 -5.76
N ILE A 208 -21.74 -12.58 -5.45
CA ILE A 208 -22.59 -11.38 -5.50
C ILE A 208 -22.09 -10.31 -4.55
N GLY A 209 -21.74 -10.67 -3.31
CA GLY A 209 -21.19 -9.74 -2.33
C GLY A 209 -19.85 -9.11 -2.77
N THR A 210 -19.01 -9.88 -3.45
CA THR A 210 -17.74 -9.40 -4.00
C THR A 210 -17.98 -8.44 -5.17
N ILE A 211 -18.88 -8.80 -6.11
CA ILE A 211 -19.21 -7.94 -7.26
C ILE A 211 -19.83 -6.63 -6.77
N SER A 212 -20.75 -6.68 -5.82
CA SER A 212 -21.38 -5.47 -5.24
C SER A 212 -20.37 -4.53 -4.61
N GLY A 213 -19.30 -5.06 -3.99
CA GLY A 213 -18.22 -4.25 -3.45
C GLY A 213 -17.29 -3.63 -4.50
N LEU A 214 -17.23 -4.24 -5.70
CA LEU A 214 -16.44 -3.74 -6.83
C LEU A 214 -17.23 -2.75 -7.72
N ASP A 215 -18.54 -2.90 -7.75
CA ASP A 215 -19.48 -2.08 -8.54
C ASP A 215 -19.96 -0.87 -7.73
N THR A 216 -19.02 -0.17 -7.11
CA THR A 216 -19.32 1.06 -6.38
C THR A 216 -19.60 2.17 -7.39
N PRO A 217 -20.72 2.90 -7.29
CA PRO A 217 -21.02 4.00 -8.19
C PRO A 217 -19.88 5.03 -8.16
N LEU A 218 -19.33 5.35 -9.33
CA LEU A 218 -18.41 6.46 -9.48
C LEU A 218 -19.24 7.76 -9.51
N THR A 219 -18.93 8.70 -8.64
CA THR A 219 -19.45 10.07 -8.76
C THR A 219 -18.78 10.72 -9.96
N ASN A 220 -19.58 11.50 -10.71
CA ASN A 220 -19.08 12.34 -11.80
C ASN A 220 -18.07 13.34 -11.27
#